data_e4e288907a025fb009b91e2a601f8bd0
#
_entry.id   e4e288907a025fb009b91e2a601f8bd0
#
_cell.length_a   1.000
_cell.length_b   1.000
_cell.length_c   1.000
_cell.angle_alpha   90.00
_cell.angle_beta   90.00
_cell.angle_gamma   90.00
#
_symmetry.space_group_name_H-M   'P 1'
#
loop_
_entity.id
_entity.type
_entity.pdbx_description
1 polymer ?
#
loop_
_entity_poly.entity_id
_entity_poly.type
_entity_poly.pdbx_seq_one_letter_code
_entity_poly.pdbx_strand_id
1 'polypeptide(L)'
;KDGGLVQETDYVAQGATFPFGAHVSVVEVDTETGQVKMLRHVACDDAGKVLNPLLLEGQIHGGIAQGAAQALLEEVRYDGDGNPITSNFADYAFISAAELPSFEVIHMETPTPRNPLGAKGIGESGTIGSTPAVQSAVIDALAHLGVRHIDMPTTAERVWSEIQKQKAQGNS
;
A
#
# COMPACT_ATOMS: atom_id res chain seq x y z
N LYS A 1 -31.68 42.65 -14.05
CA LYS A 1 -30.98 41.38 -14.44
C LYS A 1 -29.73 41.35 -13.62
N ASP A 2 -29.76 40.59 -12.56
CA ASP A 2 -28.66 40.48 -11.61
C ASP A 2 -27.59 39.59 -12.20
N GLY A 3 -26.67 40.19 -12.95
CA GLY A 3 -25.46 39.57 -13.39
C GLY A 3 -24.50 39.44 -12.21
N GLY A 4 -24.72 38.46 -11.31
CA GLY A 4 -23.75 38.13 -10.32
C GLY A 4 -22.43 37.65 -10.98
N LEU A 5 -21.32 37.73 -10.27
CA LEU A 5 -20.03 37.20 -10.70
C LEU A 5 -20.02 35.66 -10.64
N VAL A 6 -21.00 35.03 -11.31
CA VAL A 6 -21.13 33.57 -11.38
C VAL A 6 -20.90 33.13 -12.82
N GLN A 7 -19.92 32.26 -13.01
CA GLN A 7 -19.65 31.57 -14.26
C GLN A 7 -19.79 30.05 -13.99
N GLU A 8 -20.65 29.41 -14.75
CA GLU A 8 -20.79 27.96 -14.75
C GLU A 8 -20.14 27.38 -16.00
N THR A 9 -19.37 26.36 -15.84
CA THR A 9 -18.71 25.68 -16.94
C THR A 9 -18.67 24.18 -16.68
N ASP A 10 -19.20 23.42 -17.62
CA ASP A 10 -19.09 21.96 -17.62
C ASP A 10 -17.80 21.54 -18.35
N TYR A 11 -16.93 20.84 -17.64
CA TYR A 11 -15.74 20.25 -18.21
C TYR A 11 -15.92 18.74 -18.40
N VAL A 12 -15.80 18.27 -19.62
CA VAL A 12 -15.82 16.84 -19.95
C VAL A 12 -14.40 16.37 -20.26
N ALA A 13 -13.90 15.43 -19.46
CA ALA A 13 -12.57 14.86 -19.66
C ALA A 13 -12.51 14.06 -20.97
N GLN A 14 -11.44 14.24 -21.74
CA GLN A 14 -11.22 13.54 -23.02
C GLN A 14 -10.71 12.09 -22.87
N GLY A 15 -10.78 11.52 -21.70
CA GLY A 15 -10.39 10.16 -21.36
C GLY A 15 -9.71 10.06 -20.02
N ALA A 16 -9.39 8.83 -19.62
CA ALA A 16 -8.71 8.55 -18.37
C ALA A 16 -7.24 9.00 -18.40
N THR A 17 -6.73 9.32 -17.22
CA THR A 17 -5.31 9.55 -16.96
C THR A 17 -4.84 8.56 -15.91
N PHE A 18 -3.61 8.10 -16.01
CA PHE A 18 -3.06 7.10 -15.11
C PHE A 18 -1.78 7.64 -14.46
N PRO A 19 -1.70 7.62 -13.12
CA PRO A 19 -0.44 7.80 -12.43
C PRO A 19 0.44 6.57 -12.68
N PHE A 20 1.72 6.67 -12.39
CA PHE A 20 2.63 5.54 -12.34
C PHE A 20 3.70 5.81 -11.29
N GLY A 21 4.38 4.78 -10.86
CA GLY A 21 5.41 4.93 -9.85
C GLY A 21 6.19 3.64 -9.61
N ALA A 22 7.12 3.73 -8.67
CA ALA A 22 7.89 2.60 -8.17
C ALA A 22 8.05 2.73 -6.65
N HIS A 23 7.84 1.65 -5.94
CA HIS A 23 7.96 1.59 -4.49
C HIS A 23 9.01 0.59 -4.07
N VAL A 24 9.75 0.91 -3.01
CA VAL A 24 10.74 0.02 -2.38
C VAL A 24 10.48 -0.01 -0.89
N SER A 25 10.37 -1.21 -0.33
CA SER A 25 10.25 -1.43 1.11
C SER A 25 11.48 -2.16 1.64
N VAL A 26 11.88 -1.81 2.86
CA VAL A 26 12.88 -2.53 3.64
C VAL A 26 12.19 -3.02 4.91
N VAL A 27 12.27 -4.31 5.16
CA VAL A 27 11.65 -4.94 6.32
C VAL A 27 12.68 -5.72 7.13
N GLU A 28 12.38 -5.88 8.42
CA GLU A 28 13.05 -6.83 9.31
C GLU A 28 12.05 -7.90 9.70
N VAL A 29 12.44 -9.16 9.62
CA VAL A 29 11.59 -10.29 10.02
C VAL A 29 12.26 -11.03 11.18
N ASP A 30 11.57 -11.11 12.30
CA ASP A 30 11.97 -11.96 13.41
C ASP A 30 11.58 -13.43 13.09
N THR A 31 12.58 -14.26 12.84
CA THR A 31 12.35 -15.66 12.45
C THR A 31 11.94 -16.57 13.59
N GLU A 32 12.00 -16.12 14.84
CA GLU A 32 11.53 -16.87 16.01
C GLU A 32 10.02 -16.64 16.24
N THR A 33 9.55 -15.43 16.02
CA THR A 33 8.17 -15.03 16.29
C THR A 33 7.33 -14.85 15.03
N GLY A 34 7.96 -14.67 13.86
CA GLY A 34 7.31 -14.33 12.60
C GLY A 34 6.93 -12.85 12.49
N GLN A 35 7.27 -12.01 13.47
CA GLN A 35 6.95 -10.58 13.41
C GLN A 35 7.70 -9.89 12.27
N VAL A 36 6.97 -9.05 11.55
CA VAL A 36 7.50 -8.21 10.47
C VAL A 36 7.49 -6.76 10.92
N LYS A 37 8.63 -6.10 10.82
CA LYS A 37 8.78 -4.68 11.06
C LYS A 37 9.20 -3.96 9.79
N MET A 38 8.41 -2.99 9.38
CA MET A 38 8.75 -2.12 8.26
C MET A 38 9.77 -1.07 8.73
N LEU A 39 10.97 -1.10 8.17
CA LEU A 39 12.08 -0.21 8.56
C LEU A 39 12.11 1.06 7.72
N ARG A 40 11.81 0.94 6.42
CA ARG A 40 11.87 2.03 5.46
C ARG A 40 10.92 1.78 4.31
N HIS A 41 10.30 2.83 3.79
CA HIS A 41 9.55 2.79 2.55
C HIS A 41 9.82 4.03 1.73
N VAL A 42 10.18 3.82 0.48
CA VAL A 42 10.43 4.88 -0.50
C VAL A 42 9.42 4.72 -1.63
N ALA A 43 8.69 5.78 -1.94
CA ALA A 43 7.75 5.85 -3.03
C ALA A 43 8.17 6.96 -4.02
N CYS A 44 8.23 6.63 -5.29
CA CYS A 44 8.45 7.58 -6.37
C CYS A 44 7.23 7.53 -7.30
N ASP A 45 6.35 8.51 -7.18
CA ASP A 45 5.08 8.56 -7.90
C ASP A 45 4.98 9.76 -8.83
N ASP A 46 4.31 9.57 -9.97
CA ASP A 46 4.03 10.60 -10.97
C ASP A 46 2.54 10.88 -11.08
N ALA A 47 2.12 12.01 -10.52
CA ALA A 47 0.76 12.54 -10.61
C ALA A 47 0.57 13.53 -11.77
N GLY A 48 1.45 13.52 -12.76
CA GLY A 48 1.50 14.58 -13.77
C GLY A 48 1.97 15.90 -13.16
N LYS A 49 1.29 16.98 -13.46
CA LYS A 49 1.58 18.27 -12.83
C LYS A 49 1.13 18.29 -11.38
N VAL A 50 2.04 18.55 -10.44
CA VAL A 50 1.72 18.71 -9.03
C VAL A 50 0.99 20.02 -8.81
N LEU A 51 -0.30 19.95 -8.44
CA LEU A 51 -1.15 21.12 -8.20
C LEU A 51 -1.03 21.64 -6.77
N ASN A 52 -0.96 20.73 -5.82
CA ASN A 52 -0.80 21.05 -4.39
C ASN A 52 0.10 19.99 -3.73
N PRO A 53 1.36 20.31 -3.44
CA PRO A 53 2.31 19.35 -2.87
C PRO A 53 1.86 18.76 -1.53
N LEU A 54 1.28 19.56 -0.65
CA LEU A 54 0.83 19.12 0.68
C LEU A 54 -0.30 18.05 0.57
N LEU A 55 -1.28 18.30 -0.29
CA LEU A 55 -2.37 17.34 -0.51
C LEU A 55 -1.89 16.09 -1.21
N LEU A 56 -0.99 16.24 -2.18
CA LEU A 56 -0.38 15.12 -2.89
C LEU A 56 0.37 14.20 -1.93
N GLU A 57 1.23 14.76 -1.10
CA GLU A 57 2.00 14.00 -0.11
C GLU A 57 1.11 13.27 0.88
N GLY A 58 0.05 13.95 1.37
CA GLY A 58 -0.95 13.33 2.24
C GLY A 58 -1.68 12.15 1.60
N GLN A 59 -2.02 12.22 0.32
CA GLN A 59 -2.63 11.11 -0.42
C GLN A 59 -1.66 9.93 -0.57
N ILE A 60 -0.41 10.18 -0.91
CA ILE A 60 0.60 9.13 -1.06
C ILE A 60 0.86 8.45 0.29
N HIS A 61 1.08 9.21 1.36
CA HIS A 61 1.30 8.67 2.71
C HIS A 61 0.12 7.81 3.17
N GLY A 62 -1.12 8.29 3.01
CA GLY A 62 -2.32 7.54 3.34
C GLY A 62 -2.45 6.25 2.53
N GLY A 63 -2.16 6.31 1.23
CA GLY A 63 -2.15 5.14 0.35
C GLY A 63 -1.09 4.11 0.75
N ILE A 64 0.13 4.56 1.08
CA ILE A 64 1.21 3.66 1.54
C ILE A 64 0.79 2.96 2.84
N ALA A 65 0.24 3.70 3.80
CA ALA A 65 -0.24 3.12 5.06
C ALA A 65 -1.31 2.06 4.83
N GLN A 66 -2.27 2.34 3.96
CA GLN A 66 -3.33 1.39 3.58
C GLN A 66 -2.78 0.13 2.93
N GLY A 67 -1.86 0.26 1.99
CA GLY A 67 -1.26 -0.88 1.30
C GLY A 67 -0.35 -1.72 2.21
N ALA A 68 0.39 -1.08 3.13
CA ALA A 68 1.17 -1.77 4.16
C ALA A 68 0.26 -2.55 5.11
N ALA A 69 -0.87 -1.96 5.53
CA ALA A 69 -1.87 -2.60 6.37
C ALA A 69 -2.45 -3.86 5.71
N GLN A 70 -2.81 -3.77 4.43
CA GLN A 70 -3.29 -4.91 3.65
C GLN A 70 -2.24 -6.03 3.56
N ALA A 71 -0.98 -5.68 3.37
CA ALA A 71 0.09 -6.66 3.24
C ALA A 71 0.42 -7.37 4.58
N LEU A 72 0.31 -6.67 5.70
CA LEU A 72 0.83 -7.13 6.99
C LEU A 72 -0.23 -7.57 8.01
N LEU A 73 -1.44 -6.95 8.03
CA LEU A 73 -2.37 -7.06 9.14
C LEU A 73 -3.82 -7.31 8.74
N GLU A 74 -4.35 -6.52 7.80
CA GLU A 74 -5.79 -6.40 7.59
C GLU A 74 -6.38 -7.59 6.83
N GLU A 75 -7.39 -8.22 7.42
CA GLU A 75 -8.11 -9.33 6.83
C GLU A 75 -9.56 -9.36 7.29
N VAL A 76 -10.48 -9.48 6.34
CA VAL A 76 -11.87 -9.83 6.64
C VAL A 76 -12.01 -11.33 6.57
N ARG A 77 -12.39 -11.96 7.70
CA ARG A 77 -12.58 -13.41 7.80
C ARG A 77 -14.05 -13.76 7.94
N TYR A 78 -14.41 -14.90 7.41
CA TYR A 78 -15.78 -15.44 7.43
C TYR A 78 -15.79 -16.81 8.08
N ASP A 79 -16.91 -17.17 8.71
CA ASP A 79 -17.17 -18.54 9.19
C ASP A 79 -17.58 -19.47 8.03
N GLY A 80 -17.85 -20.74 8.36
CA GLY A 80 -18.26 -21.75 7.36
C GLY A 80 -19.61 -21.47 6.69
N ASP A 81 -20.43 -20.60 7.26
CA ASP A 81 -21.73 -20.20 6.75
C ASP A 81 -21.68 -18.85 5.99
N GLY A 82 -20.50 -18.25 5.89
CA GLY A 82 -20.29 -16.99 5.20
C GLY A 82 -20.57 -15.73 6.02
N ASN A 83 -20.71 -15.83 7.34
CA ASN A 83 -20.87 -14.68 8.20
C ASN A 83 -19.51 -14.06 8.54
N PRO A 84 -19.36 -12.70 8.49
CA PRO A 84 -18.10 -12.05 8.86
C PRO A 84 -17.83 -12.20 10.36
N ILE A 85 -16.68 -12.75 10.72
CA ILE A 85 -16.25 -12.90 12.12
C ILE A 85 -15.33 -11.75 12.57
N THR A 86 -14.81 -10.96 11.63
CA THR A 86 -14.05 -9.71 11.89
C THR A 86 -14.97 -8.50 11.73
N SER A 87 -16.04 -8.44 12.52
CA SER A 87 -17.14 -7.48 12.34
C SER A 87 -17.04 -6.22 13.20
N ASN A 88 -16.01 -6.11 14.03
CA ASN A 88 -15.76 -4.96 14.91
C ASN A 88 -14.27 -4.70 15.07
N PHE A 89 -13.88 -3.54 15.65
CA PHE A 89 -12.48 -3.14 15.81
C PHE A 89 -11.69 -3.93 16.88
N ALA A 90 -12.33 -4.82 17.64
CA ALA A 90 -11.61 -5.74 18.51
C ALA A 90 -11.11 -6.97 17.73
N ASP A 91 -11.83 -7.35 16.68
CA ASP A 91 -11.53 -8.53 15.86
C ASP A 91 -10.80 -8.19 14.56
N TYR A 92 -11.01 -6.97 14.05
CA TYR A 92 -10.36 -6.48 12.83
C TYR A 92 -9.05 -5.75 13.19
N ALA A 93 -7.91 -6.33 12.83
CA ALA A 93 -6.62 -5.71 13.02
C ALA A 93 -6.42 -4.59 11.99
N PHE A 94 -6.20 -3.37 12.46
CA PHE A 94 -5.84 -2.23 11.62
C PHE A 94 -4.49 -1.65 12.06
N ILE A 95 -3.77 -1.07 11.11
CA ILE A 95 -2.45 -0.49 11.38
C ILE A 95 -2.60 0.87 12.06
N SER A 96 -1.70 1.18 12.99
CA SER A 96 -1.58 2.50 13.59
C SER A 96 -0.27 3.16 13.18
N ALA A 97 -0.13 4.45 13.49
CA ALA A 97 1.08 5.19 13.21
C ALA A 97 2.33 4.64 13.97
N ALA A 98 2.11 3.82 15.01
CA ALA A 98 3.20 3.23 15.79
C ALA A 98 3.90 2.09 15.04
N GLU A 99 3.21 1.40 14.14
CA GLU A 99 3.76 0.30 13.35
C GLU A 99 4.45 0.77 12.05
N LEU A 100 4.27 2.03 11.67
CA LEU A 100 4.78 2.55 10.41
C LEU A 100 6.02 3.43 10.61
N PRO A 101 7.02 3.32 9.74
CA PRO A 101 8.11 4.30 9.67
C PRO A 101 7.62 5.59 9.01
N SER A 102 8.44 6.63 9.06
CA SER A 102 8.28 7.76 8.16
C SER A 102 8.52 7.33 6.72
N PHE A 103 7.67 7.79 5.81
CA PHE A 103 7.81 7.48 4.39
C PHE A 103 8.67 8.51 3.67
N GLU A 104 9.45 8.05 2.71
CA GLU A 104 10.21 8.92 1.80
C GLU A 104 9.46 8.99 0.46
N VAL A 105 9.02 10.19 0.10
CA VAL A 105 8.25 10.41 -1.13
C VAL A 105 9.05 11.25 -2.11
N ILE A 106 9.15 10.76 -3.34
CA ILE A 106 9.77 11.44 -4.48
C ILE A 106 8.67 11.72 -5.50
N HIS A 107 8.54 12.96 -5.92
CA HIS A 107 7.57 13.34 -6.94
C HIS A 107 8.23 13.43 -8.30
N MET A 108 7.63 12.75 -9.28
CA MET A 108 7.92 12.94 -10.69
C MET A 108 6.76 13.70 -11.35
N GLU A 109 7.08 14.49 -12.37
CA GLU A 109 6.10 15.25 -13.13
C GLU A 109 6.19 14.90 -14.62
N THR A 110 5.25 14.08 -15.10
CA THR A 110 5.01 13.84 -16.52
C THR A 110 3.59 14.31 -16.85
N PRO A 111 3.39 15.60 -17.20
CA PRO A 111 2.07 16.16 -17.42
C PRO A 111 1.28 15.40 -18.50
N THR A 112 -0.01 15.17 -18.23
CA THR A 112 -0.89 14.57 -19.23
C THR A 112 -1.35 15.62 -20.25
N PRO A 113 -1.45 15.29 -21.54
CA PRO A 113 -2.06 16.16 -22.52
C PRO A 113 -3.59 16.12 -22.53
N ARG A 114 -4.21 15.26 -21.69
CA ARG A 114 -5.66 15.01 -21.72
C ARG A 114 -6.51 16.02 -20.94
N ASN A 115 -5.86 16.89 -20.19
CA ASN A 115 -6.51 18.01 -19.52
C ASN A 115 -5.57 19.22 -19.46
N PRO A 116 -6.11 20.46 -19.35
CA PRO A 116 -5.31 21.67 -19.38
C PRO A 116 -4.41 21.87 -18.16
N LEU A 117 -4.66 21.17 -17.06
CA LEU A 117 -3.80 21.22 -15.86
C LEU A 117 -2.59 20.31 -15.95
N GLY A 118 -2.60 19.32 -16.85
CA GLY A 118 -1.55 18.31 -16.94
C GLY A 118 -1.53 17.34 -15.75
N ALA A 119 -2.55 17.38 -14.88
CA ALA A 119 -2.63 16.58 -13.66
C ALA A 119 -3.20 15.19 -13.93
N LYS A 120 -2.78 14.21 -13.12
CA LYS A 120 -3.29 12.83 -13.09
C LYS A 120 -3.86 12.53 -11.71
N GLY A 121 -4.83 11.60 -11.64
CA GLY A 121 -5.33 11.12 -10.36
C GLY A 121 -4.24 10.38 -9.58
N ILE A 122 -4.18 10.58 -8.26
CA ILE A 122 -3.14 9.99 -7.39
C ILE A 122 -3.73 9.25 -6.18
N GLY A 123 -5.04 9.23 -6.03
CA GLY A 123 -5.71 8.71 -4.83
C GLY A 123 -5.38 7.25 -4.48
N GLU A 124 -5.02 6.42 -5.45
CA GLU A 124 -4.75 4.99 -5.26
C GLU A 124 -3.29 4.60 -5.46
N SER A 125 -2.45 5.50 -5.97
CA SER A 125 -1.05 5.18 -6.34
C SER A 125 -0.26 4.63 -5.16
N GLY A 126 -0.36 5.26 -4.00
CA GLY A 126 0.31 4.80 -2.79
C GLY A 126 -0.06 3.36 -2.40
N THR A 127 -1.34 3.01 -2.46
CA THR A 127 -1.83 1.65 -2.14
C THR A 127 -1.39 0.62 -3.19
N ILE A 128 -1.53 0.96 -4.47
CA ILE A 128 -1.17 0.06 -5.57
C ILE A 128 0.32 -0.31 -5.51
N GLY A 129 1.19 0.66 -5.21
CA GLY A 129 2.63 0.44 -5.14
C GLY A 129 3.09 -0.23 -3.84
N SER A 130 2.53 0.18 -2.69
CA SER A 130 3.02 -0.27 -1.38
C SER A 130 2.65 -1.72 -1.06
N THR A 131 1.45 -2.18 -1.39
CA THR A 131 1.01 -3.55 -1.12
C THR A 131 1.98 -4.59 -1.68
N PRO A 132 2.30 -4.60 -2.99
CA PRO A 132 3.25 -5.55 -3.54
C PRO A 132 4.69 -5.29 -3.09
N ALA A 133 5.09 -4.03 -2.84
CA ALA A 133 6.43 -3.73 -2.39
C ALA A 133 6.71 -4.29 -0.99
N VAL A 134 5.77 -4.14 -0.06
CA VAL A 134 5.89 -4.68 1.31
C VAL A 134 5.85 -6.21 1.27
N GLN A 135 4.89 -6.79 0.55
CA GLN A 135 4.78 -8.25 0.40
C GLN A 135 6.06 -8.84 -0.19
N SER A 136 6.59 -8.25 -1.26
CA SER A 136 7.81 -8.73 -1.90
C SER A 136 9.03 -8.63 -0.97
N ALA A 137 9.12 -7.56 -0.17
CA ALA A 137 10.19 -7.40 0.80
C ALA A 137 10.16 -8.49 1.88
N VAL A 138 8.98 -8.88 2.36
CA VAL A 138 8.84 -9.99 3.33
C VAL A 138 9.29 -11.31 2.72
N ILE A 139 8.87 -11.60 1.49
CA ILE A 139 9.28 -12.84 0.80
C ILE A 139 10.79 -12.84 0.53
N ASP A 140 11.35 -11.71 0.11
CA ASP A 140 12.79 -11.58 -0.14
C ASP A 140 13.61 -11.78 1.13
N ALA A 141 13.18 -11.20 2.26
CA ALA A 141 13.81 -11.37 3.56
C ALA A 141 13.88 -12.85 4.00
N LEU A 142 12.92 -13.67 3.59
CA LEU A 142 12.79 -15.08 3.95
C LEU A 142 13.30 -16.04 2.86
N ALA A 143 13.72 -15.52 1.71
CA ALA A 143 14.14 -16.34 0.56
C ALA A 143 15.30 -17.30 0.88
N HIS A 144 16.23 -16.89 1.77
CA HIS A 144 17.34 -17.69 2.23
C HIS A 144 16.92 -18.91 3.08
N LEU A 145 15.71 -18.89 3.64
CA LEU A 145 15.09 -20.00 4.37
C LEU A 145 14.25 -20.92 3.47
N GLY A 146 14.22 -20.67 2.15
CA GLY A 146 13.45 -21.46 1.21
C GLY A 146 12.01 -20.95 0.97
N VAL A 147 11.55 -19.92 1.69
CA VAL A 147 10.23 -19.34 1.50
C VAL A 147 10.14 -18.68 0.13
N ARG A 148 9.09 -18.97 -0.62
CA ARG A 148 8.84 -18.43 -1.96
C ARG A 148 7.51 -17.72 -2.08
N HIS A 149 6.58 -18.00 -1.18
CA HIS A 149 5.26 -17.42 -1.16
C HIS A 149 4.65 -17.50 0.23
N ILE A 150 3.90 -16.47 0.62
CA ILE A 150 3.00 -16.45 1.78
C ILE A 150 1.77 -15.65 1.34
N ASP A 151 0.57 -16.18 1.58
CA ASP A 151 -0.67 -15.45 1.31
C ASP A 151 -0.80 -14.21 2.21
N MET A 152 -1.25 -13.10 1.64
CA MET A 152 -1.54 -11.89 2.43
C MET A 152 -2.79 -12.07 3.31
N PRO A 153 -2.82 -11.37 4.44
CA PRO A 153 -1.75 -10.59 5.06
C PRO A 153 -0.64 -11.49 5.62
N THR A 154 0.62 -11.04 5.54
CA THR A 154 1.79 -11.73 6.11
C THR A 154 1.87 -11.49 7.62
N THR A 155 0.85 -11.95 8.35
CA THR A 155 0.81 -11.90 9.80
C THR A 155 1.93 -12.72 10.42
N ALA A 156 2.29 -12.41 11.66
CA ALA A 156 3.32 -13.14 12.40
C ALA A 156 3.06 -14.66 12.41
N GLU A 157 1.82 -15.07 12.58
CA GLU A 157 1.40 -16.48 12.54
C GLU A 157 1.70 -17.13 11.18
N ARG A 158 1.32 -16.48 10.06
CA ARG A 158 1.54 -17.01 8.72
C ARG A 158 3.03 -17.08 8.36
N VAL A 159 3.78 -16.05 8.71
CA VAL A 159 5.24 -15.99 8.51
C VAL A 159 5.91 -17.11 9.31
N TRP A 160 5.62 -17.21 10.60
CA TRP A 160 6.20 -18.24 11.46
C TRP A 160 5.85 -19.65 10.97
N SER A 161 4.59 -19.89 10.62
CA SER A 161 4.12 -21.19 10.13
C SER A 161 4.85 -21.61 8.86
N GLU A 162 5.05 -20.69 7.91
CA GLU A 162 5.76 -21.01 6.68
C GLU A 162 7.25 -21.27 6.95
N ILE A 163 7.91 -20.53 7.86
CA ILE A 163 9.28 -20.80 8.29
C ILE A 163 9.40 -22.20 8.88
N GLN A 164 8.47 -22.61 9.77
CA GLN A 164 8.51 -23.95 10.38
C GLN A 164 8.31 -25.06 9.33
N LYS A 165 7.43 -24.84 8.38
CA LYS A 165 7.20 -25.76 7.26
C LYS A 165 8.47 -25.98 6.40
N GLN A 166 9.17 -24.89 6.07
CA GLN A 166 10.42 -24.98 5.31
C GLN A 166 11.52 -25.69 6.10
N LYS A 167 11.66 -25.41 7.41
CA LYS A 167 12.60 -26.13 8.29
C LYS A 167 12.33 -27.63 8.33
N ALA A 168 11.07 -28.05 8.38
CA ALA A 168 10.68 -29.47 8.40
C ALA A 168 11.03 -30.17 7.07
N GLN A 169 10.90 -29.49 5.93
CA GLN A 169 11.23 -30.03 4.61
C GLN A 169 12.74 -30.12 4.36
N GLY A 170 13.52 -29.20 4.91
CA GLY A 170 14.99 -29.18 4.78
C GLY A 170 15.71 -30.22 5.65
N ASN A 171 15.03 -30.82 6.62
CA ASN A 171 15.57 -31.86 7.50
C ASN A 171 15.21 -33.29 7.04
N SER A 172 14.60 -33.44 5.88
CA SER A 172 14.24 -34.73 5.25
C SER A 172 15.18 -35.05 4.11
#